data_3163593088f48b4ff5b6122c39267d39
#
_entry.id   3163593088f48b4ff5b6122c39267d39
#
_cell.length_a   1.000
_cell.length_b   1.000
_cell.length_c   1.000
_cell.angle_alpha   90.00
_cell.angle_beta   90.00
_cell.angle_gamma   90.00
#
_symmetry.space_group_name_H-M   'P 1'
#
loop_
_entity.id
_entity.type
_entity.pdbx_description
1 polymer ?
#
loop_
_entity_poly.entity_id
_entity_poly.type
_entity_poly.pdbx_seq_one_letter_code
_entity_poly.pdbx_strand_id
1 'polypeptide(L)'
;PVLVALPLFTFTGVLLTETAAPRRIMNLLQALVGWLPGGLAIAALCSCAFFTALTGASGVTIVALGSVLYPVLRQEGYREPFTLGLLTTSGSLGLLFPPSLPVILYGVISQIDITGLFKAALLPGILLVGVLSLYAAASQWLRGRANGKARVSAPVSWPRIKSAFTAAIWDWPIAVVLVVGVYGGFVTIAEVAAVILLYVVVVECFVLKEIDFRRQLPVIMVESAMLSGAILVILGFALGFTGYLVDEQIPDRLLRYLTAMSDSRILFLAGLNIFLLAAGCIMDIFSATMIIVPIIVPIALKYGVDPVHLGVVFLVNLEIGYSTPPVGINLFIASLKFRKPVVQLYRASWPYLVLLLILLAVITYVPQLSLFLVR
;
A
#
# COMPACT_ATOMS: atom_id res chain seq x y z
N PRO A 1 -0.64 -17.97 -15.08
CA PRO A 1 0.57 -17.18 -15.36
C PRO A 1 0.81 -16.06 -14.34
N VAL A 2 -0.25 -15.38 -13.87
CA VAL A 2 -0.15 -14.21 -12.99
C VAL A 2 0.39 -14.56 -11.59
N LEU A 3 0.11 -15.75 -11.06
CA LEU A 3 0.61 -16.21 -9.76
C LEU A 3 2.15 -16.26 -9.69
N VAL A 4 2.82 -16.41 -10.83
CA VAL A 4 4.29 -16.37 -10.90
C VAL A 4 4.83 -14.97 -10.56
N ALA A 5 4.05 -13.92 -10.78
CA ALA A 5 4.45 -12.56 -10.42
C ALA A 5 4.59 -12.36 -8.89
N LEU A 6 3.82 -13.11 -8.06
CA LEU A 6 3.87 -12.99 -6.61
C LEU A 6 5.28 -13.22 -6.04
N PRO A 7 5.92 -14.39 -6.25
CA PRO A 7 7.26 -14.63 -5.73
C PRO A 7 8.31 -13.69 -6.33
N LEU A 8 8.17 -13.30 -7.60
CA LEU A 8 9.13 -12.41 -8.26
C LEU A 8 9.09 -10.99 -7.68
N PHE A 9 7.90 -10.41 -7.50
CA PHE A 9 7.77 -9.10 -6.86
C PHE A 9 8.10 -9.13 -5.37
N THR A 10 7.71 -10.20 -4.64
CA THR A 10 8.11 -10.37 -3.24
C THR A 10 9.63 -10.35 -3.11
N PHE A 11 10.33 -11.11 -3.95
CA PHE A 11 11.78 -11.14 -3.93
C PHE A 11 12.38 -9.77 -4.28
N THR A 12 11.89 -9.11 -5.33
CA THR A 12 12.32 -7.76 -5.69
C THR A 12 12.14 -6.77 -4.53
N GLY A 13 10.97 -6.80 -3.89
CA GLY A 13 10.65 -5.90 -2.78
C GLY A 13 11.56 -6.12 -1.58
N VAL A 14 11.74 -7.38 -1.14
CA VAL A 14 12.63 -7.71 -0.01
C VAL A 14 14.07 -7.33 -0.35
N LEU A 15 14.55 -7.65 -1.56
CA LEU A 15 15.91 -7.29 -2.01
C LEU A 15 16.15 -5.78 -1.94
N LEU A 16 15.24 -4.97 -2.45
CA LEU A 16 15.37 -3.51 -2.43
C LEU A 16 15.35 -2.93 -1.00
N THR A 17 14.64 -3.56 -0.04
CA THR A 17 14.64 -3.07 1.34
C THR A 17 15.96 -3.27 2.07
N GLU A 18 16.76 -4.24 1.63
CA GLU A 18 18.09 -4.53 2.20
C GLU A 18 19.20 -3.66 1.60
N THR A 19 18.90 -2.80 0.63
CA THR A 19 19.82 -1.90 -0.06
C THR A 19 19.71 -0.45 0.42
N ALA A 20 20.50 0.46 -0.17
CA ALA A 20 20.35 1.89 0.05
C ALA A 20 19.24 2.55 -0.81
N ALA A 21 18.52 1.78 -1.64
CA ALA A 21 17.42 2.28 -2.48
C ALA A 21 16.39 3.11 -1.69
N PRO A 22 15.93 2.70 -0.46
CA PRO A 22 15.03 3.52 0.35
C PRO A 22 15.56 4.93 0.63
N ARG A 23 16.85 5.05 0.91
CA ARG A 23 17.49 6.35 1.18
C ARG A 23 17.66 7.16 -0.10
N ARG A 24 18.03 6.54 -1.22
CA ARG A 24 18.19 7.22 -2.51
C ARG A 24 16.87 7.82 -2.99
N ILE A 25 15.78 7.03 -2.96
CA ILE A 25 14.44 7.48 -3.36
C ILE A 25 13.92 8.56 -2.42
N MET A 26 14.10 8.41 -1.11
CA MET A 26 13.72 9.43 -0.15
C MET A 26 14.43 10.77 -0.41
N ASN A 27 15.74 10.75 -0.65
CA ASN A 27 16.54 11.94 -0.93
C ASN A 27 16.06 12.63 -2.22
N LEU A 28 15.72 11.85 -3.25
CA LEU A 28 15.17 12.36 -4.50
C LEU A 28 13.82 13.03 -4.29
N LEU A 29 12.89 12.35 -3.62
CA LEU A 29 11.57 12.91 -3.33
C LEU A 29 11.67 14.16 -2.44
N GLN A 30 12.58 14.16 -1.46
CA GLN A 30 12.85 15.34 -0.64
C GLN A 30 13.43 16.49 -1.48
N ALA A 31 14.27 16.21 -2.46
CA ALA A 31 14.79 17.26 -3.35
C ALA A 31 13.70 17.85 -4.24
N LEU A 32 12.72 17.04 -4.66
CA LEU A 32 11.60 17.46 -5.53
C LEU A 32 10.53 18.24 -4.76
N VAL A 33 10.13 17.78 -3.58
CA VAL A 33 8.99 18.36 -2.83
C VAL A 33 9.40 19.08 -1.54
N GLY A 34 10.67 19.08 -1.18
CA GLY A 34 11.18 19.65 0.08
C GLY A 34 10.98 21.16 0.24
N TRP A 35 10.70 21.87 -0.87
CA TRP A 35 10.36 23.29 -0.88
C TRP A 35 8.92 23.58 -0.44
N LEU A 36 8.06 22.55 -0.41
CA LEU A 36 6.68 22.69 0.06
C LEU A 36 6.62 22.73 1.61
N PRO A 37 5.63 23.42 2.19
CA PRO A 37 5.36 23.28 3.62
C PRO A 37 5.08 21.82 3.96
N GLY A 38 5.86 21.23 4.87
CA GLY A 38 5.75 19.80 5.16
C GLY A 38 6.36 18.88 4.10
N GLY A 39 7.17 19.40 3.18
CA GLY A 39 7.74 18.66 2.05
C GLY A 39 8.48 17.38 2.45
N LEU A 40 9.16 17.36 3.59
CA LEU A 40 9.78 16.15 4.12
C LEU A 40 8.76 15.07 4.49
N ALA A 41 7.61 15.46 5.07
CA ALA A 41 6.54 14.50 5.39
C ALA A 41 5.86 14.00 4.11
N ILE A 42 5.68 14.85 3.10
CA ILE A 42 5.17 14.46 1.77
C ILE A 42 6.14 13.47 1.12
N ALA A 43 7.45 13.76 1.13
CA ALA A 43 8.47 12.84 0.61
C ALA A 43 8.43 11.49 1.33
N ALA A 44 8.24 11.49 2.66
CA ALA A 44 8.11 10.28 3.44
C ALA A 44 6.86 9.46 3.04
N LEU A 45 5.69 10.10 2.87
CA LEU A 45 4.46 9.45 2.39
C LEU A 45 4.65 8.81 1.01
N CYS A 46 5.20 9.55 0.05
CA CYS A 46 5.47 9.05 -1.30
C CYS A 46 6.49 7.91 -1.29
N SER A 47 7.55 8.01 -0.48
CA SER A 47 8.54 6.93 -0.33
C SER A 47 7.90 5.67 0.24
N CYS A 48 7.09 5.79 1.30
CA CYS A 48 6.38 4.65 1.87
C CYS A 48 5.42 4.02 0.85
N ALA A 49 4.64 4.83 0.12
CA ALA A 49 3.75 4.33 -0.92
C ALA A 49 4.51 3.55 -2.00
N PHE A 50 5.62 4.10 -2.50
CA PHE A 50 6.45 3.43 -3.50
C PHE A 50 7.01 2.09 -3.01
N PHE A 51 7.58 2.06 -1.80
CA PHE A 51 8.16 0.82 -1.27
C PHE A 51 7.09 -0.21 -0.92
N THR A 52 5.95 0.20 -0.39
CA THR A 52 4.85 -0.73 -0.10
C THR A 52 4.28 -1.33 -1.38
N ALA A 53 4.20 -0.55 -2.46
CA ALA A 53 3.80 -1.08 -3.77
C ALA A 53 4.70 -2.24 -4.22
N LEU A 54 6.03 -2.07 -4.07
CA LEU A 54 7.02 -3.08 -4.46
C LEU A 54 7.05 -4.29 -3.51
N THR A 55 6.99 -4.05 -2.20
CA THR A 55 7.08 -5.14 -1.20
C THR A 55 5.75 -5.88 -1.03
N GLY A 56 4.63 -5.23 -1.32
CA GLY A 56 3.29 -5.73 -1.07
C GLY A 56 2.95 -5.92 0.42
N ALA A 57 3.83 -5.47 1.33
CA ALA A 57 3.71 -5.69 2.76
C ALA A 57 3.93 -4.40 3.56
N SER A 58 2.87 -3.88 4.19
CA SER A 58 2.92 -2.64 4.97
C SER A 58 3.91 -2.71 6.14
N GLY A 59 3.98 -3.85 6.81
CA GLY A 59 4.89 -4.06 7.95
C GLY A 59 6.35 -3.93 7.58
N VAL A 60 6.76 -4.46 6.43
CA VAL A 60 8.13 -4.35 5.91
C VAL A 60 8.50 -2.89 5.68
N THR A 61 7.61 -2.12 5.08
CA THR A 61 7.79 -0.68 4.86
C THR A 61 7.93 0.10 6.16
N ILE A 62 7.09 -0.17 7.16
CA ILE A 62 7.17 0.48 8.49
C ILE A 62 8.52 0.18 9.16
N VAL A 63 8.98 -1.06 9.09
CA VAL A 63 10.26 -1.45 9.71
C VAL A 63 11.45 -0.85 8.98
N ALA A 64 11.52 -0.99 7.65
CA ALA A 64 12.64 -0.51 6.84
C ALA A 64 12.70 1.02 6.82
N LEU A 65 11.66 1.66 6.26
CA LEU A 65 11.63 3.12 6.12
C LEU A 65 11.46 3.84 7.46
N GLY A 66 10.71 3.27 8.40
CA GLY A 66 10.56 3.85 9.74
C GLY A 66 11.87 4.06 10.46
N SER A 67 12.87 3.16 10.29
CA SER A 67 14.20 3.32 10.88
C SER A 67 14.96 4.53 10.33
N VAL A 68 14.76 4.86 9.06
CA VAL A 68 15.42 5.98 8.37
C VAL A 68 14.63 7.28 8.58
N LEU A 69 13.32 7.24 8.39
CA LEU A 69 12.47 8.43 8.36
C LEU A 69 12.17 9.01 9.75
N TYR A 70 12.01 8.16 10.77
CA TYR A 70 11.68 8.62 12.11
C TYR A 70 12.74 9.60 12.68
N PRO A 71 14.05 9.27 12.71
CA PRO A 71 15.05 10.18 13.21
C PRO A 71 15.15 11.45 12.36
N VAL A 72 15.05 11.36 11.04
CA VAL A 72 15.13 12.51 10.13
C VAL A 72 13.96 13.48 10.38
N LEU A 73 12.73 12.99 10.46
CA LEU A 73 11.57 13.84 10.79
C LEU A 73 11.69 14.47 12.18
N ARG A 74 12.22 13.74 13.16
CA ARG A 74 12.43 14.26 14.51
C ARG A 74 13.52 15.35 14.57
N GLN A 75 14.63 15.17 13.87
CA GLN A 75 15.70 16.16 13.76
C GLN A 75 15.22 17.44 13.06
N GLU A 76 14.36 17.30 12.06
CA GLU A 76 13.68 18.41 11.40
C GLU A 76 12.54 19.03 12.26
N GLY A 77 12.39 18.60 13.54
CA GLY A 77 11.50 19.16 14.54
C GLY A 77 10.02 18.90 14.31
N TYR A 78 9.67 17.82 13.59
CA TYR A 78 8.29 17.34 13.61
C TYR A 78 7.95 16.77 14.98
N ARG A 79 6.70 16.99 15.44
CA ARG A 79 6.26 16.44 16.74
C ARG A 79 6.20 14.92 16.68
N GLU A 80 6.55 14.29 17.80
CA GLU A 80 6.55 12.83 17.90
C GLU A 80 5.20 12.19 17.53
N PRO A 81 4.03 12.65 18.06
CA PRO A 81 2.76 12.05 17.65
C PRO A 81 2.46 12.18 16.15
N PHE A 82 2.81 13.33 15.55
CA PHE A 82 2.67 13.51 14.11
C PHE A 82 3.54 12.52 13.34
N THR A 83 4.81 12.38 13.72
CA THR A 83 5.76 11.48 13.05
C THR A 83 5.33 10.01 13.19
N LEU A 84 4.92 9.59 14.39
CA LEU A 84 4.43 8.23 14.63
C LEU A 84 3.18 7.93 13.81
N GLY A 85 2.18 8.82 13.85
CA GLY A 85 0.96 8.64 13.07
C GLY A 85 1.24 8.60 11.56
N LEU A 86 2.07 9.51 11.05
CA LEU A 86 2.49 9.53 9.64
C LEU A 86 3.08 8.19 9.21
N LEU A 87 4.13 7.73 9.92
CA LEU A 87 4.87 6.52 9.52
C LEU A 87 4.06 5.23 9.72
N THR A 88 3.16 5.19 10.71
CA THR A 88 2.29 4.04 10.93
C THR A 88 1.24 3.92 9.81
N THR A 89 0.59 5.02 9.43
CA THR A 89 -0.46 5.00 8.42
C THR A 89 0.08 4.97 7.00
N SER A 90 1.25 5.56 6.74
CA SER A 90 1.86 5.54 5.41
C SER A 90 2.37 4.16 4.99
N GLY A 91 2.55 3.25 5.95
CA GLY A 91 3.03 1.90 5.65
C GLY A 91 2.14 1.09 4.71
N SER A 92 0.85 1.36 4.65
CA SER A 92 -0.10 0.66 3.77
C SER A 92 -0.46 1.40 2.48
N LEU A 93 -0.15 2.70 2.35
CA LEU A 93 -0.58 3.52 1.21
C LEU A 93 -0.18 2.99 -0.18
N GLY A 94 0.86 2.17 -0.24
CA GLY A 94 1.32 1.57 -1.49
C GLY A 94 0.52 0.36 -1.96
N LEU A 95 -0.36 -0.18 -1.13
CA LEU A 95 -1.11 -1.40 -1.46
C LEU A 95 -2.09 -1.25 -2.64
N LEU A 96 -2.41 -0.02 -3.03
CA LEU A 96 -3.24 0.27 -4.22
C LEU A 96 -2.43 0.48 -5.51
N PHE A 97 -1.12 0.70 -5.41
CA PHE A 97 -0.29 0.97 -6.59
C PHE A 97 0.35 -0.30 -7.13
N PRO A 98 0.54 -0.42 -8.49
CA PRO A 98 1.25 -1.55 -9.02
C PRO A 98 2.73 -1.53 -8.56
N PRO A 99 3.30 -2.69 -8.30
CA PRO A 99 2.81 -4.07 -8.53
C PRO A 99 2.22 -4.73 -7.27
N SER A 100 1.37 -4.06 -6.55
CA SER A 100 0.80 -4.53 -5.27
C SER A 100 0.31 -5.98 -5.31
N LEU A 101 0.84 -6.82 -4.43
CA LEU A 101 0.45 -8.23 -4.30
C LEU A 101 -1.02 -8.41 -3.91
N PRO A 102 -1.61 -7.64 -2.98
CA PRO A 102 -3.04 -7.71 -2.67
C PRO A 102 -3.96 -7.44 -3.85
N VAL A 103 -3.61 -6.49 -4.73
CA VAL A 103 -4.37 -6.21 -5.96
C VAL A 103 -4.35 -7.42 -6.89
N ILE A 104 -3.16 -8.01 -7.09
CA ILE A 104 -3.00 -9.21 -7.90
C ILE A 104 -3.84 -10.35 -7.34
N LEU A 105 -3.77 -10.57 -6.04
CA LEU A 105 -4.48 -11.65 -5.36
C LEU A 105 -6.01 -11.48 -5.46
N TYR A 106 -6.51 -10.25 -5.23
CA TYR A 106 -7.93 -9.96 -5.41
C TYR A 106 -8.38 -10.27 -6.83
N GLY A 107 -7.62 -9.83 -7.84
CA GLY A 107 -7.94 -10.09 -9.25
C GLY A 107 -7.98 -11.58 -9.59
N VAL A 108 -7.05 -12.38 -9.05
CA VAL A 108 -7.02 -13.84 -9.23
C VAL A 108 -8.25 -14.52 -8.61
N ILE A 109 -8.61 -14.15 -7.37
CA ILE A 109 -9.71 -14.77 -6.63
C ILE A 109 -11.06 -14.35 -7.19
N SER A 110 -11.24 -13.08 -7.53
CA SER A 110 -12.48 -12.55 -8.11
C SER A 110 -12.61 -12.81 -9.61
N GLN A 111 -11.56 -13.37 -10.25
CA GLN A 111 -11.49 -13.68 -11.69
C GLN A 111 -11.72 -12.44 -12.58
N ILE A 112 -11.27 -11.27 -12.14
CA ILE A 112 -11.33 -10.03 -12.92
C ILE A 112 -9.97 -9.65 -13.50
N ASP A 113 -9.99 -8.78 -14.51
CA ASP A 113 -8.75 -8.27 -15.10
C ASP A 113 -7.93 -7.46 -14.11
N ILE A 114 -6.70 -7.92 -13.87
CA ILE A 114 -5.79 -7.31 -12.89
C ILE A 114 -5.27 -5.95 -13.39
N THR A 115 -5.06 -5.81 -14.70
CA THR A 115 -4.64 -4.53 -15.28
C THR A 115 -5.74 -3.48 -15.12
N GLY A 116 -6.99 -3.85 -15.36
CA GLY A 116 -8.16 -3.02 -15.09
C GLY A 116 -8.25 -2.63 -13.62
N LEU A 117 -8.00 -3.58 -12.71
CA LEU A 117 -8.02 -3.30 -11.27
C LEU A 117 -6.89 -2.34 -10.85
N PHE A 118 -5.68 -2.45 -11.41
CA PHE A 118 -4.61 -1.48 -11.17
C PHE A 118 -4.97 -0.08 -11.67
N LYS A 119 -5.60 0.03 -12.85
CA LYS A 119 -6.10 1.31 -13.38
C LYS A 119 -7.16 1.89 -12.43
N ALA A 120 -8.09 1.05 -11.96
CA ALA A 120 -9.13 1.46 -11.03
C ALA A 120 -8.60 1.95 -9.67
N ALA A 121 -7.55 1.31 -9.15
CA ALA A 121 -6.96 1.63 -7.87
C ALA A 121 -6.06 2.88 -7.89
N LEU A 122 -5.59 3.30 -9.08
CA LEU A 122 -4.62 4.38 -9.23
C LEU A 122 -5.15 5.72 -8.71
N LEU A 123 -6.32 6.16 -9.16
CA LEU A 123 -6.88 7.43 -8.73
C LEU A 123 -7.24 7.46 -7.24
N PRO A 124 -7.91 6.44 -6.67
CA PRO A 124 -8.08 6.30 -5.21
C PRO A 124 -6.75 6.34 -4.45
N GLY A 125 -5.73 5.63 -4.90
CA GLY A 125 -4.41 5.63 -4.27
C GLY A 125 -3.77 7.02 -4.27
N ILE A 126 -3.82 7.73 -5.40
CA ILE A 126 -3.33 9.12 -5.50
C ILE A 126 -4.12 10.04 -4.54
N LEU A 127 -5.43 9.87 -4.43
CA LEU A 127 -6.25 10.64 -3.50
C LEU A 127 -5.88 10.38 -2.04
N LEU A 128 -5.61 9.12 -1.64
CA LEU A 128 -5.16 8.78 -0.29
C LEU A 128 -3.84 9.47 0.04
N VAL A 129 -2.83 9.34 -0.83
CA VAL A 129 -1.53 10.02 -0.65
C VAL A 129 -1.70 11.53 -0.67
N GLY A 130 -2.53 12.06 -1.57
CA GLY A 130 -2.78 13.49 -1.73
C GLY A 130 -3.43 14.12 -0.47
N VAL A 131 -4.48 13.50 0.06
CA VAL A 131 -5.17 13.98 1.27
C VAL A 131 -4.24 13.97 2.48
N LEU A 132 -3.46 12.91 2.68
CA LEU A 132 -2.49 12.86 3.78
C LEU A 132 -1.33 13.85 3.56
N SER A 133 -0.89 14.07 2.32
CA SER A 133 0.10 15.09 1.99
C SER A 133 -0.42 16.50 2.26
N LEU A 134 -1.67 16.77 1.92
CA LEU A 134 -2.33 18.04 2.21
C LEU A 134 -2.47 18.27 3.72
N TYR A 135 -2.84 17.24 4.48
CA TYR A 135 -2.87 17.31 5.93
C TYR A 135 -1.49 17.60 6.52
N ALA A 136 -0.45 16.93 6.01
CA ALA A 136 0.94 17.16 6.43
C ALA A 136 1.37 18.61 6.16
N ALA A 137 1.09 19.12 4.96
CA ALA A 137 1.38 20.50 4.58
C ALA A 137 0.62 21.51 5.45
N ALA A 138 -0.70 21.33 5.61
CA ALA A 138 -1.55 22.20 6.40
C ALA A 138 -1.13 22.23 7.87
N SER A 139 -0.82 21.07 8.47
CA SER A 139 -0.39 20.98 9.86
C SER A 139 0.93 21.71 10.12
N GLN A 140 1.86 21.69 9.18
CA GLN A 140 3.14 22.40 9.30
C GLN A 140 2.98 23.91 9.03
N TRP A 141 2.17 24.29 8.05
CA TRP A 141 1.87 25.71 7.77
C TRP A 141 1.21 26.40 8.95
N LEU A 142 0.17 25.80 9.55
CA LEU A 142 -0.51 26.34 10.74
C LEU A 142 0.44 26.51 11.92
N ARG A 143 1.35 25.55 12.12
CA ARG A 143 2.36 25.62 13.20
C ARG A 143 3.43 26.68 12.95
N GLY A 144 3.89 26.82 11.69
CA GLY A 144 4.85 27.85 11.31
C GLY A 144 4.29 29.25 11.64
N ARG A 145 3.01 29.45 11.38
CA ARG A 145 2.30 30.70 11.67
C ARG A 145 2.14 30.96 13.16
N ALA A 146 1.83 29.90 13.95
CA ALA A 146 1.65 30.01 15.39
C ALA A 146 2.96 30.31 16.17
N ASN A 147 4.11 29.84 15.66
CA ASN A 147 5.41 29.98 16.30
C ASN A 147 6.23 31.20 15.79
N GLY A 148 5.67 32.05 14.94
CA GLY A 148 6.37 33.20 14.35
C GLY A 148 7.59 32.84 13.50
N LYS A 149 7.86 31.57 13.31
CA LYS A 149 8.93 31.02 12.46
C LYS A 149 8.25 30.27 11.31
N ALA A 150 7.90 30.97 10.24
CA ALA A 150 7.70 30.30 8.97
C ALA A 150 9.01 29.52 8.72
N ARG A 151 8.99 28.18 8.91
CA ARG A 151 10.11 27.38 8.46
C ARG A 151 10.22 27.62 6.97
N VAL A 152 11.22 28.38 6.59
CA VAL A 152 11.58 28.60 5.20
C VAL A 152 11.91 27.21 4.66
N SER A 153 10.98 26.69 3.86
CA SER A 153 11.24 25.51 3.04
C SER A 153 12.56 25.76 2.32
N ALA A 154 13.46 24.78 2.32
CA ALA A 154 14.73 24.95 1.64
C ALA A 154 14.45 25.37 0.19
N PRO A 155 15.10 26.42 -0.32
CA PRO A 155 14.86 26.89 -1.69
C PRO A 155 15.13 25.73 -2.66
N VAL A 156 14.36 25.67 -3.74
CA VAL A 156 14.60 24.72 -4.83
C VAL A 156 16.04 24.91 -5.30
N SER A 157 16.86 23.91 -5.06
CA SER A 157 18.27 23.90 -5.46
C SER A 157 18.45 22.92 -6.61
N TRP A 158 18.59 23.44 -7.82
CA TRP A 158 18.84 22.61 -9.00
C TRP A 158 20.04 21.68 -8.86
N PRO A 159 21.19 22.09 -8.27
CA PRO A 159 22.30 21.20 -7.99
C PRO A 159 21.93 20.04 -7.08
N ARG A 160 21.08 20.30 -6.05
CA ARG A 160 20.61 19.24 -5.12
C ARG A 160 19.68 18.24 -5.82
N ILE A 161 18.78 18.73 -6.67
CA ILE A 161 17.89 17.87 -7.49
C ILE A 161 18.73 17.01 -8.43
N LYS A 162 19.68 17.62 -9.15
CA LYS A 162 20.58 16.88 -10.05
C LYS A 162 21.40 15.82 -9.33
N SER A 163 21.97 16.15 -8.18
CA SER A 163 22.73 15.18 -7.36
C SER A 163 21.86 14.05 -6.84
N ALA A 164 20.64 14.34 -6.35
CA ALA A 164 19.71 13.32 -5.89
C ALA A 164 19.20 12.44 -7.05
N PHE A 165 18.97 13.03 -8.21
CA PHE A 165 18.57 12.31 -9.41
C PHE A 165 19.67 11.37 -9.90
N THR A 166 20.93 11.83 -9.94
CA THR A 166 22.05 10.97 -10.33
C THR A 166 22.31 9.86 -9.32
N ALA A 167 22.09 10.11 -8.02
CA ALA A 167 22.21 9.07 -6.99
C ALA A 167 21.13 7.98 -7.14
N ALA A 168 19.92 8.36 -7.58
CA ALA A 168 18.80 7.44 -7.78
C ALA A 168 18.66 6.93 -9.23
N ILE A 169 19.67 7.15 -10.08
CA ILE A 169 19.58 6.83 -11.51
C ILE A 169 19.28 5.36 -11.79
N TRP A 170 19.78 4.48 -10.94
CA TRP A 170 19.56 3.04 -11.04
C TRP A 170 18.19 2.59 -10.49
N ASP A 171 17.49 3.42 -9.70
CA ASP A 171 16.17 3.13 -9.17
C ASP A 171 15.06 3.53 -10.16
N TRP A 172 15.32 4.50 -11.05
CA TRP A 172 14.36 5.02 -12.04
C TRP A 172 13.82 3.98 -13.03
N PRO A 173 14.66 3.10 -13.61
CA PRO A 173 14.19 2.13 -14.56
C PRO A 173 13.11 1.20 -13.98
N ILE A 174 13.16 0.93 -12.67
CA ILE A 174 12.14 0.13 -11.99
C ILE A 174 10.77 0.80 -12.12
N ALA A 175 10.68 2.10 -11.79
CA ALA A 175 9.44 2.86 -11.88
C ALA A 175 8.95 2.97 -13.33
N VAL A 176 9.86 3.21 -14.29
CA VAL A 176 9.53 3.31 -15.72
C VAL A 176 9.00 1.97 -16.24
N VAL A 177 9.68 0.87 -15.98
CA VAL A 177 9.27 -0.49 -16.41
C VAL A 177 7.92 -0.86 -15.80
N LEU A 178 7.68 -0.50 -14.53
CA LEU A 178 6.37 -0.72 -13.89
C LEU A 178 5.26 0.08 -14.58
N VAL A 179 5.44 1.39 -14.74
CA VAL A 179 4.41 2.25 -15.32
C VAL A 179 4.15 1.87 -16.77
N VAL A 180 5.18 1.77 -17.59
CA VAL A 180 5.04 1.45 -19.03
C VAL A 180 4.58 0.02 -19.23
N GLY A 181 5.12 -0.94 -18.45
CA GLY A 181 4.78 -2.35 -18.59
C GLY A 181 3.34 -2.65 -18.15
N VAL A 182 2.93 -2.18 -16.95
CA VAL A 182 1.60 -2.47 -16.41
C VAL A 182 0.51 -1.67 -17.10
N TYR A 183 0.69 -0.34 -17.28
CA TYR A 183 -0.35 0.51 -17.86
C TYR A 183 -0.32 0.58 -19.39
N GLY A 184 0.83 0.34 -20.01
CA GLY A 184 0.98 0.31 -21.47
C GLY A 184 0.39 -0.94 -22.11
N GLY A 185 0.22 -2.03 -21.35
CA GLY A 185 -0.35 -3.30 -21.86
C GLY A 185 0.55 -4.05 -22.84
N PHE A 186 1.84 -3.67 -22.96
CA PHE A 186 2.78 -4.28 -23.90
C PHE A 186 3.30 -5.64 -23.44
N VAL A 187 3.31 -5.88 -22.13
CA VAL A 187 3.85 -7.07 -21.49
C VAL A 187 2.93 -7.51 -20.34
N THR A 188 2.97 -8.79 -20.03
CA THR A 188 2.22 -9.35 -18.90
C THR A 188 2.84 -8.95 -17.57
N ILE A 189 2.05 -8.95 -16.49
CA ILE A 189 2.50 -8.63 -15.13
C ILE A 189 3.65 -9.56 -14.69
N ALA A 190 3.63 -10.83 -15.11
CA ALA A 190 4.69 -11.78 -14.81
C ALA A 190 6.00 -11.47 -15.55
N GLU A 191 5.93 -11.02 -16.79
CA GLU A 191 7.10 -10.57 -17.55
C GLU A 191 7.71 -9.31 -16.96
N VAL A 192 6.86 -8.33 -16.57
CA VAL A 192 7.31 -7.13 -15.86
C VAL A 192 8.05 -7.52 -14.57
N ALA A 193 7.48 -8.45 -13.80
CA ALA A 193 8.10 -8.93 -12.56
C ALA A 193 9.47 -9.58 -12.81
N ALA A 194 9.59 -10.43 -13.84
CA ALA A 194 10.84 -11.09 -14.19
C ALA A 194 11.92 -10.10 -14.66
N VAL A 195 11.54 -9.14 -15.50
CA VAL A 195 12.47 -8.10 -16.01
C VAL A 195 12.97 -7.23 -14.85
N ILE A 196 12.07 -6.77 -13.96
CA ILE A 196 12.46 -5.94 -12.82
C ILE A 196 13.34 -6.71 -11.86
N LEU A 197 13.00 -7.96 -11.52
CA LEU A 197 13.83 -8.77 -10.62
C LEU A 197 15.24 -8.97 -11.20
N LEU A 198 15.35 -9.37 -12.47
CA LEU A 198 16.64 -9.53 -13.13
C LEU A 198 17.45 -8.24 -13.12
N TYR A 199 16.80 -7.12 -13.45
CA TYR A 199 17.42 -5.80 -13.40
C TYR A 199 17.95 -5.46 -12.00
N VAL A 200 17.12 -5.61 -10.97
CA VAL A 200 17.50 -5.29 -9.58
C VAL A 200 18.65 -6.17 -9.10
N VAL A 201 18.60 -7.48 -9.36
CA VAL A 201 19.70 -8.40 -9.00
C VAL A 201 21.01 -7.97 -9.69
N VAL A 202 20.97 -7.65 -10.99
CA VAL A 202 22.16 -7.21 -11.72
C VAL A 202 22.69 -5.88 -11.16
N VAL A 203 21.83 -4.91 -10.93
CA VAL A 203 22.22 -3.59 -10.45
C VAL A 203 22.77 -3.66 -9.03
N GLU A 204 22.06 -4.27 -8.10
CA GLU A 204 22.44 -4.25 -6.69
C GLU A 204 23.63 -5.18 -6.37
N CYS A 205 23.77 -6.30 -7.08
CA CYS A 205 24.86 -7.24 -6.83
C CYS A 205 26.14 -6.89 -7.64
N PHE A 206 26.03 -6.41 -8.88
CA PHE A 206 27.17 -6.28 -9.77
C PHE A 206 27.55 -4.83 -10.08
N VAL A 207 26.58 -3.90 -10.15
CA VAL A 207 26.85 -2.48 -10.45
C VAL A 207 27.12 -1.70 -9.17
N LEU A 208 26.14 -1.68 -8.24
CA LEU A 208 26.25 -0.95 -6.98
C LEU A 208 27.00 -1.75 -5.91
N LYS A 209 26.99 -3.08 -6.01
CA LYS A 209 27.67 -4.00 -5.06
C LYS A 209 27.20 -3.80 -3.63
N GLU A 210 25.94 -3.46 -3.44
CA GLU A 210 25.34 -3.28 -2.11
C GLU A 210 24.94 -4.62 -1.49
N ILE A 211 24.71 -5.65 -2.32
CA ILE A 211 24.35 -7.01 -1.90
C ILE A 211 25.43 -8.00 -2.34
N ASP A 212 25.94 -8.79 -1.40
CA ASP A 212 26.86 -9.88 -1.70
C ASP A 212 26.10 -11.04 -2.37
N PHE A 213 26.45 -11.31 -3.64
CA PHE A 213 25.80 -12.35 -4.47
C PHE A 213 25.87 -13.76 -3.84
N ARG A 214 26.95 -14.06 -3.11
CA ARG A 214 27.19 -15.42 -2.55
C ARG A 214 26.69 -15.57 -1.12
N ARG A 215 26.65 -14.51 -0.34
CA ARG A 215 26.31 -14.57 1.09
C ARG A 215 24.93 -14.01 1.41
N GLN A 216 24.62 -12.82 0.93
CA GLN A 216 23.39 -12.12 1.28
C GLN A 216 22.23 -12.51 0.36
N LEU A 217 22.48 -12.58 -0.96
CA LEU A 217 21.43 -12.89 -1.93
C LEU A 217 20.70 -14.22 -1.63
N PRO A 218 21.39 -15.35 -1.30
CA PRO A 218 20.69 -16.59 -0.97
C PRO A 218 19.81 -16.49 0.29
N VAL A 219 20.20 -15.69 1.28
CA VAL A 219 19.39 -15.47 2.48
C VAL A 219 18.11 -14.72 2.12
N ILE A 220 18.23 -13.63 1.35
CA ILE A 220 17.10 -12.84 0.85
C ILE A 220 16.17 -13.71 -0.01
N MET A 221 16.72 -14.60 -0.85
CA MET A 221 15.95 -15.55 -1.64
C MET A 221 15.11 -16.48 -0.75
N VAL A 222 15.70 -17.03 0.32
CA VAL A 222 15.00 -17.92 1.26
C VAL A 222 13.88 -17.14 1.99
N GLU A 223 14.16 -15.95 2.49
CA GLU A 223 13.14 -15.11 3.16
C GLU A 223 11.98 -14.78 2.22
N SER A 224 12.27 -14.39 0.98
CA SER A 224 11.27 -14.10 -0.03
C SER A 224 10.46 -15.34 -0.42
N ALA A 225 11.13 -16.49 -0.52
CA ALA A 225 10.49 -17.76 -0.83
C ALA A 225 9.57 -18.21 0.32
N MET A 226 9.96 -18.01 1.58
CA MET A 226 9.11 -18.30 2.74
C MET A 226 7.84 -17.42 2.73
N LEU A 227 7.96 -16.13 2.48
CA LEU A 227 6.81 -15.22 2.40
C LEU A 227 5.87 -15.61 1.25
N SER A 228 6.41 -15.82 0.06
CA SER A 228 5.63 -16.21 -1.11
C SER A 228 5.00 -17.59 -0.95
N GLY A 229 5.76 -18.53 -0.38
CA GLY A 229 5.29 -19.89 -0.09
C GLY A 229 4.12 -19.89 0.89
N ALA A 230 4.20 -19.08 1.96
CA ALA A 230 3.10 -18.92 2.91
C ALA A 230 1.82 -18.42 2.20
N ILE A 231 1.93 -17.39 1.34
CA ILE A 231 0.80 -16.85 0.57
C ILE A 231 0.22 -17.94 -0.35
N LEU A 232 1.07 -18.68 -1.08
CA LEU A 232 0.62 -19.74 -2.00
C LEU A 232 -0.04 -20.92 -1.28
N VAL A 233 0.45 -21.31 -0.11
CA VAL A 233 -0.17 -22.35 0.72
C VAL A 233 -1.55 -21.89 1.18
N ILE A 234 -1.67 -20.67 1.71
CA ILE A 234 -2.96 -20.12 2.13
C ILE A 234 -3.91 -20.04 0.93
N LEU A 235 -3.42 -19.63 -0.25
CA LEU A 235 -4.22 -19.61 -1.48
C LEU A 235 -4.76 -21.00 -1.86
N GLY A 236 -3.94 -22.03 -1.74
CA GLY A 236 -4.36 -23.42 -1.98
C GLY A 236 -5.52 -23.85 -1.05
N PHE A 237 -5.41 -23.58 0.25
CA PHE A 237 -6.49 -23.84 1.21
C PHE A 237 -7.73 -22.98 0.94
N ALA A 238 -7.56 -21.72 0.56
CA ALA A 238 -8.65 -20.81 0.25
C ALA A 238 -9.47 -21.24 -0.97
N LEU A 239 -8.82 -21.80 -2.00
CA LEU A 239 -9.51 -22.35 -3.17
C LEU A 239 -10.40 -23.53 -2.78
N GLY A 240 -9.90 -24.44 -1.92
CA GLY A 240 -10.70 -25.54 -1.36
C GLY A 240 -11.86 -25.04 -0.50
N PHE A 241 -11.61 -24.06 0.37
CA PHE A 241 -12.64 -23.44 1.21
C PHE A 241 -13.71 -22.72 0.37
N THR A 242 -13.31 -22.02 -0.70
CA THR A 242 -14.24 -21.39 -1.64
C THR A 242 -15.17 -22.44 -2.29
N GLY A 243 -14.60 -23.58 -2.73
CA GLY A 243 -15.41 -24.69 -3.26
C GLY A 243 -16.48 -25.13 -2.25
N TYR A 244 -16.07 -25.37 -1.01
CA TYR A 244 -16.99 -25.72 0.09
C TYR A 244 -18.10 -24.67 0.30
N LEU A 245 -17.74 -23.38 0.32
CA LEU A 245 -18.71 -22.29 0.49
C LEU A 245 -19.75 -22.25 -0.65
N VAL A 246 -19.32 -22.53 -1.88
CA VAL A 246 -20.20 -22.57 -3.05
C VAL A 246 -21.11 -23.79 -2.97
N ASP A 247 -20.59 -24.97 -2.64
CA ASP A 247 -21.36 -26.20 -2.52
C ASP A 247 -22.43 -26.09 -1.41
N GLU A 248 -22.10 -25.47 -0.28
CA GLU A 248 -23.00 -25.17 0.82
C GLU A 248 -23.95 -23.98 0.57
N GLN A 249 -23.83 -23.33 -0.57
CA GLN A 249 -24.65 -22.16 -0.95
C GLN A 249 -24.59 -21.03 0.10
N ILE A 250 -23.46 -20.87 0.77
CA ILE A 250 -23.29 -19.84 1.80
C ILE A 250 -23.52 -18.43 1.25
N PRO A 251 -22.96 -18.03 0.09
CA PRO A 251 -23.22 -16.71 -0.49
C PRO A 251 -24.70 -16.46 -0.75
N ASP A 252 -25.46 -17.47 -1.24
CA ASP A 252 -26.88 -17.34 -1.53
C ASP A 252 -27.74 -17.26 -0.26
N ARG A 253 -27.36 -17.98 0.80
CA ARG A 253 -28.03 -17.86 2.11
C ARG A 253 -27.82 -16.48 2.71
N LEU A 254 -26.60 -15.97 2.68
CA LEU A 254 -26.27 -14.62 3.14
C LEU A 254 -26.98 -13.55 2.33
N LEU A 255 -27.02 -13.70 0.99
CA LEU A 255 -27.72 -12.78 0.12
C LEU A 255 -29.21 -12.71 0.47
N ARG A 256 -29.89 -13.86 0.63
CA ARG A 256 -31.30 -13.90 1.02
C ARG A 256 -31.56 -13.20 2.36
N TYR A 257 -30.66 -13.40 3.32
CA TYR A 257 -30.76 -12.73 4.62
C TYR A 257 -30.60 -11.22 4.50
N LEU A 258 -29.58 -10.77 3.74
CA LEU A 258 -29.31 -9.35 3.54
C LEU A 258 -30.42 -8.64 2.74
N THR A 259 -30.94 -9.25 1.67
CA THR A 259 -32.03 -8.69 0.89
C THR A 259 -33.34 -8.66 1.68
N ALA A 260 -33.57 -9.62 2.58
CA ALA A 260 -34.72 -9.58 3.50
C ALA A 260 -34.63 -8.40 4.49
N MET A 261 -33.40 -7.93 4.80
CA MET A 261 -33.20 -6.75 5.65
C MET A 261 -33.32 -5.44 4.86
N SER A 262 -32.75 -5.37 3.66
CA SER A 262 -32.80 -4.18 2.80
C SER A 262 -32.31 -4.47 1.38
N ASP A 263 -33.04 -3.95 0.39
CA ASP A 263 -32.64 -3.93 -1.02
C ASP A 263 -31.79 -2.70 -1.38
N SER A 264 -31.47 -1.86 -0.39
CA SER A 264 -30.73 -0.63 -0.63
C SER A 264 -29.23 -0.90 -0.84
N ARG A 265 -28.72 -0.59 -2.04
CA ARG A 265 -27.27 -0.62 -2.35
C ARG A 265 -26.46 0.25 -1.38
N ILE A 266 -27.01 1.40 -0.96
CA ILE A 266 -26.31 2.31 -0.05
C ILE A 266 -26.11 1.65 1.32
N LEU A 267 -27.16 1.01 1.85
CA LEU A 267 -27.10 0.34 3.14
C LEU A 267 -26.19 -0.90 3.09
N PHE A 268 -26.23 -1.66 1.98
CA PHE A 268 -25.31 -2.77 1.74
C PHE A 268 -23.86 -2.31 1.78
N LEU A 269 -23.49 -1.25 1.05
CA LEU A 269 -22.11 -0.72 1.01
C LEU A 269 -21.68 -0.16 2.37
N ALA A 270 -22.59 0.46 3.13
CA ALA A 270 -22.29 0.92 4.49
C ALA A 270 -21.97 -0.25 5.43
N GLY A 271 -22.83 -1.29 5.42
CA GLY A 271 -22.60 -2.51 6.19
C GLY A 271 -21.32 -3.25 5.78
N LEU A 272 -21.07 -3.30 4.48
CA LEU A 272 -19.85 -3.90 3.92
C LEU A 272 -18.59 -3.15 4.41
N ASN A 273 -18.57 -1.82 4.39
CA ASN A 273 -17.44 -1.03 4.90
C ASN A 273 -17.19 -1.31 6.39
N ILE A 274 -18.24 -1.35 7.22
CA ILE A 274 -18.08 -1.65 8.65
C ILE A 274 -17.48 -3.06 8.84
N PHE A 275 -18.00 -4.03 8.11
CA PHE A 275 -17.53 -5.42 8.14
C PHE A 275 -16.07 -5.52 7.69
N LEU A 276 -15.71 -4.89 6.57
CA LEU A 276 -14.35 -4.94 6.02
C LEU A 276 -13.34 -4.20 6.89
N LEU A 277 -13.71 -3.07 7.51
CA LEU A 277 -12.87 -2.38 8.49
C LEU A 277 -12.61 -3.26 9.71
N ALA A 278 -13.65 -3.93 10.23
CA ALA A 278 -13.50 -4.86 11.35
C ALA A 278 -12.62 -6.06 10.96
N ALA A 279 -12.81 -6.62 9.78
CA ALA A 279 -11.98 -7.72 9.26
C ALA A 279 -10.51 -7.28 9.09
N GLY A 280 -10.27 -6.13 8.46
CA GLY A 280 -8.91 -5.58 8.26
C GLY A 280 -8.21 -5.17 9.55
N CYS A 281 -8.98 -4.90 10.62
CA CYS A 281 -8.42 -4.67 11.95
C CYS A 281 -7.82 -5.94 12.57
N ILE A 282 -8.36 -7.13 12.27
CA ILE A 282 -8.03 -8.41 12.91
C ILE A 282 -7.18 -9.31 12.01
N MET A 283 -7.44 -9.29 10.70
CA MET A 283 -6.84 -10.19 9.72
C MET A 283 -5.82 -9.47 8.84
N ASP A 284 -4.84 -10.22 8.35
CA ASP A 284 -3.97 -9.72 7.29
C ASP A 284 -4.72 -9.69 5.93
N ILE A 285 -4.22 -8.84 5.01
CA ILE A 285 -4.88 -8.59 3.72
C ILE A 285 -4.93 -9.84 2.84
N PHE A 286 -3.94 -10.71 2.92
CA PHE A 286 -3.89 -11.93 2.12
C PHE A 286 -4.97 -12.91 2.57
N SER A 287 -5.03 -13.22 3.89
CA SER A 287 -6.05 -14.08 4.47
C SER A 287 -7.45 -13.50 4.29
N ALA A 288 -7.63 -12.19 4.52
CA ALA A 288 -8.91 -11.53 4.33
C ALA A 288 -9.38 -11.59 2.86
N THR A 289 -8.47 -11.37 1.90
CA THR A 289 -8.79 -11.48 0.48
C THR A 289 -9.26 -12.87 0.12
N MET A 290 -8.55 -13.90 0.60
CA MET A 290 -8.85 -15.29 0.27
C MET A 290 -10.17 -15.78 0.85
N ILE A 291 -10.54 -15.32 2.04
CA ILE A 291 -11.75 -15.78 2.74
C ILE A 291 -12.98 -14.94 2.37
N ILE A 292 -12.81 -13.62 2.32
CA ILE A 292 -13.95 -12.70 2.20
C ILE A 292 -14.35 -12.48 0.74
N VAL A 293 -13.40 -12.34 -0.18
CA VAL A 293 -13.70 -11.99 -1.58
C VAL A 293 -14.65 -12.99 -2.26
N PRO A 294 -14.47 -14.33 -2.12
CA PRO A 294 -15.39 -15.29 -2.72
C PRO A 294 -16.83 -15.15 -2.21
N ILE A 295 -17.00 -14.68 -1.00
CA ILE A 295 -18.33 -14.49 -0.37
C ILE A 295 -18.96 -13.19 -0.84
N ILE A 296 -18.20 -12.09 -0.82
CA ILE A 296 -18.79 -10.76 -1.07
C ILE A 296 -19.00 -10.45 -2.55
N VAL A 297 -18.20 -11.00 -3.47
CA VAL A 297 -18.31 -10.71 -4.90
C VAL A 297 -19.67 -11.11 -5.47
N PRO A 298 -20.17 -12.35 -5.27
CA PRO A 298 -21.50 -12.74 -5.76
C PRO A 298 -22.62 -11.88 -5.16
N ILE A 299 -22.51 -11.53 -3.88
CA ILE A 299 -23.50 -10.70 -3.18
C ILE A 299 -23.50 -9.28 -3.77
N ALA A 300 -22.33 -8.66 -3.92
CA ALA A 300 -22.19 -7.30 -4.44
C ALA A 300 -22.71 -7.15 -5.87
N LEU A 301 -22.51 -8.18 -6.72
CA LEU A 301 -23.07 -8.23 -8.07
C LEU A 301 -24.60 -8.14 -8.07
N LYS A 302 -25.26 -8.79 -7.12
CA LYS A 302 -26.74 -8.72 -6.97
C LYS A 302 -27.22 -7.32 -6.56
N TYR A 303 -26.44 -6.58 -5.79
CA TYR A 303 -26.70 -5.18 -5.47
C TYR A 303 -26.24 -4.19 -6.58
N GLY A 304 -25.83 -4.69 -7.75
CA GLY A 304 -25.39 -3.86 -8.88
C GLY A 304 -24.06 -3.14 -8.64
N VAL A 305 -23.20 -3.67 -7.77
CA VAL A 305 -21.85 -3.16 -7.55
C VAL A 305 -20.89 -3.78 -8.56
N ASP A 306 -20.16 -2.93 -9.27
CA ASP A 306 -19.14 -3.37 -10.22
C ASP A 306 -18.00 -4.11 -9.47
N PRO A 307 -17.56 -5.29 -9.91
CA PRO A 307 -16.53 -6.07 -9.20
C PRO A 307 -15.17 -5.39 -9.10
N VAL A 308 -14.81 -4.57 -10.10
CA VAL A 308 -13.57 -3.80 -10.08
C VAL A 308 -13.64 -2.69 -9.03
N HIS A 309 -14.78 -1.98 -8.98
CA HIS A 309 -15.03 -0.98 -7.93
C HIS A 309 -15.07 -1.62 -6.54
N LEU A 310 -15.71 -2.78 -6.39
CA LEU A 310 -15.70 -3.54 -5.15
C LEU A 310 -14.29 -3.88 -4.69
N GLY A 311 -13.41 -4.25 -5.62
CA GLY A 311 -12.00 -4.54 -5.33
C GLY A 311 -11.27 -3.34 -4.75
N VAL A 312 -11.48 -2.16 -5.31
CA VAL A 312 -10.90 -0.92 -4.77
C VAL A 312 -11.45 -0.63 -3.37
N VAL A 313 -12.77 -0.71 -3.18
CA VAL A 313 -13.41 -0.50 -1.86
C VAL A 313 -12.87 -1.51 -0.84
N PHE A 314 -12.74 -2.78 -1.21
CA PHE A 314 -12.19 -3.84 -0.37
C PHE A 314 -10.76 -3.52 0.07
N LEU A 315 -9.87 -3.21 -0.88
CA LEU A 315 -8.47 -2.94 -0.59
C LEU A 315 -8.28 -1.69 0.29
N VAL A 316 -9.02 -0.61 0.02
CA VAL A 316 -8.99 0.62 0.85
C VAL A 316 -9.46 0.34 2.28
N ASN A 317 -10.53 -0.45 2.45
CA ASN A 317 -11.01 -0.84 3.79
C ASN A 317 -9.95 -1.58 4.59
N LEU A 318 -9.30 -2.59 3.98
CA LEU A 318 -8.27 -3.38 4.66
C LEU A 318 -7.02 -2.55 4.97
N GLU A 319 -6.63 -1.68 4.05
CA GLU A 319 -5.53 -0.72 4.25
C GLU A 319 -5.77 0.16 5.49
N ILE A 320 -6.97 0.71 5.63
CA ILE A 320 -7.38 1.54 6.78
C ILE A 320 -7.50 0.66 8.03
N GLY A 321 -8.06 -0.53 7.91
CA GLY A 321 -8.20 -1.51 8.99
C GLY A 321 -6.87 -1.83 9.67
N TYR A 322 -5.78 -1.90 8.91
CA TYR A 322 -4.43 -2.11 9.44
C TYR A 322 -3.96 -1.06 10.44
N SER A 323 -4.50 0.13 10.37
CA SER A 323 -4.18 1.24 11.26
C SER A 323 -5.32 1.55 12.24
N THR A 324 -6.35 0.68 12.30
CA THR A 324 -7.56 0.90 13.12
C THR A 324 -7.52 0.04 14.41
N PRO A 325 -7.81 0.62 15.59
CA PRO A 325 -8.00 -0.15 16.81
C PRO A 325 -9.18 -1.14 16.69
N PRO A 326 -9.20 -2.28 17.44
CA PRO A 326 -8.36 -2.61 18.60
C PRO A 326 -7.03 -3.29 18.27
N VAL A 327 -6.91 -3.99 17.15
CA VAL A 327 -5.65 -4.68 16.78
C VAL A 327 -4.84 -3.78 15.85
N GLY A 328 -5.18 -3.72 14.57
CA GLY A 328 -4.46 -2.92 13.58
C GLY A 328 -2.98 -3.34 13.46
N ILE A 329 -2.68 -4.23 12.54
CA ILE A 329 -1.34 -4.87 12.42
C ILE A 329 -0.23 -3.81 12.34
N ASN A 330 -0.44 -2.72 11.59
CA ASN A 330 0.53 -1.63 11.46
C ASN A 330 0.83 -0.94 12.81
N LEU A 331 -0.17 -0.83 13.69
CA LEU A 331 -0.01 -0.22 15.01
C LEU A 331 0.90 -1.06 15.91
N PHE A 332 0.75 -2.40 15.87
CA PHE A 332 1.61 -3.30 16.62
C PHE A 332 3.04 -3.34 16.06
N ILE A 333 3.19 -3.41 14.74
CA ILE A 333 4.51 -3.37 14.10
C ILE A 333 5.23 -2.06 14.43
N ALA A 334 4.52 -0.93 14.32
CA ALA A 334 5.06 0.37 14.67
C ALA A 334 5.39 0.49 16.18
N SER A 335 4.56 -0.10 17.06
CA SER A 335 4.82 -0.16 18.50
C SER A 335 6.14 -0.85 18.81
N LEU A 336 6.37 -2.01 18.22
CA LEU A 336 7.62 -2.76 18.36
C LEU A 336 8.80 -1.98 17.76
N LYS A 337 8.63 -1.44 16.55
CA LYS A 337 9.69 -0.74 15.81
C LYS A 337 10.15 0.53 16.51
N PHE A 338 9.20 1.36 16.94
CA PHE A 338 9.51 2.65 17.58
C PHE A 338 9.66 2.55 19.09
N ARG A 339 9.45 1.37 19.68
CA ARG A 339 9.48 1.12 21.13
C ARG A 339 8.55 2.07 21.89
N LYS A 340 7.31 2.21 21.40
CA LYS A 340 6.28 3.07 21.98
C LYS A 340 5.04 2.24 22.31
N PRO A 341 4.32 2.58 23.41
CA PRO A 341 3.08 1.89 23.73
C PRO A 341 2.05 1.99 22.59
N VAL A 342 1.33 0.92 22.32
CA VAL A 342 0.32 0.87 21.23
C VAL A 342 -0.74 1.97 21.38
N VAL A 343 -1.14 2.28 22.64
CA VAL A 343 -2.10 3.37 22.93
C VAL A 343 -1.61 4.73 22.44
N GLN A 344 -0.30 5.00 22.51
CA GLN A 344 0.29 6.22 21.97
C GLN A 344 0.16 6.29 20.46
N LEU A 345 0.32 5.12 19.78
CA LEU A 345 0.17 5.02 18.33
C LEU A 345 -1.31 5.17 17.91
N TYR A 346 -2.26 4.64 18.67
CA TYR A 346 -3.69 4.87 18.45
C TYR A 346 -4.00 6.37 18.41
N ARG A 347 -3.55 7.10 19.44
CA ARG A 347 -3.75 8.56 19.49
C ARG A 347 -3.03 9.31 18.36
N ALA A 348 -1.83 8.86 18.01
CA ALA A 348 -1.02 9.45 16.94
C ALA A 348 -1.65 9.25 15.55
N SER A 349 -2.22 8.07 15.29
CA SER A 349 -2.83 7.72 14.01
C SER A 349 -4.25 8.27 13.83
N TRP A 350 -4.93 8.67 14.92
CA TRP A 350 -6.33 9.10 14.87
C TRP A 350 -6.65 10.17 13.81
N PRO A 351 -5.87 11.28 13.70
CA PRO A 351 -6.17 12.31 12.69
C PRO A 351 -6.06 11.78 11.25
N TYR A 352 -5.12 10.86 11.01
CA TYR A 352 -4.93 10.22 9.71
C TYR A 352 -6.09 9.27 9.40
N LEU A 353 -6.51 8.48 10.39
CA LEU A 353 -7.64 7.54 10.26
C LEU A 353 -8.93 8.27 9.91
N VAL A 354 -9.23 9.38 10.57
CA VAL A 354 -10.45 10.17 10.27
C VAL A 354 -10.46 10.63 8.82
N LEU A 355 -9.33 11.13 8.30
CA LEU A 355 -9.21 11.55 6.91
C LEU A 355 -9.39 10.38 5.94
N LEU A 356 -8.77 9.24 6.24
CA LEU A 356 -8.87 8.03 5.42
C LEU A 356 -10.30 7.47 5.43
N LEU A 357 -11.02 7.50 6.57
CA LEU A 357 -12.42 7.07 6.66
C LEU A 357 -13.36 7.98 5.87
N ILE A 358 -13.13 9.30 5.89
CA ILE A 358 -13.88 10.23 5.04
C ILE A 358 -13.66 9.90 3.57
N LEU A 359 -12.40 9.68 3.18
CA LEU A 359 -12.07 9.37 1.80
C LEU A 359 -12.58 7.98 1.38
N LEU A 360 -12.58 7.00 2.27
CA LEU A 360 -13.22 5.70 2.06
C LEU A 360 -14.70 5.87 1.73
N ALA A 361 -15.43 6.69 2.50
CA ALA A 361 -16.83 6.97 2.22
C ALA A 361 -17.00 7.60 0.83
N VAL A 362 -16.16 8.58 0.47
CA VAL A 362 -16.18 9.19 -0.85
C VAL A 362 -15.92 8.15 -1.96
N ILE A 363 -14.88 7.34 -1.83
CA ILE A 363 -14.55 6.29 -2.82
C ILE A 363 -15.71 5.28 -2.94
N THR A 364 -16.29 4.84 -1.82
CA THR A 364 -17.37 3.84 -1.80
C THR A 364 -18.62 4.33 -2.53
N TYR A 365 -19.02 5.59 -2.33
CA TYR A 365 -20.27 6.11 -2.90
C TYR A 365 -20.09 6.87 -4.22
N VAL A 366 -18.84 7.07 -4.68
CA VAL A 366 -18.51 7.69 -5.97
C VAL A 366 -17.73 6.69 -6.84
N PRO A 367 -18.42 5.71 -7.48
CA PRO A 367 -17.74 4.67 -8.28
C PRO A 367 -16.92 5.22 -9.43
N GLN A 368 -17.23 6.42 -9.89
CA GLN A 368 -16.48 7.12 -10.94
C GLN A 368 -15.01 7.28 -10.59
N LEU A 369 -14.67 7.47 -9.31
CA LEU A 369 -13.28 7.58 -8.87
C LEU A 369 -12.47 6.30 -9.13
N SER A 370 -13.11 5.14 -9.05
CA SER A 370 -12.47 3.85 -9.33
C SER A 370 -12.57 3.47 -10.81
N LEU A 371 -13.67 3.82 -11.50
CA LEU A 371 -13.95 3.33 -12.84
C LEU A 371 -13.53 4.29 -13.95
N PHE A 372 -13.09 5.51 -13.63
CA PHE A 372 -12.75 6.57 -14.59
C PHE A 372 -11.64 6.16 -15.58
N LEU A 373 -10.63 5.41 -15.12
CA LEU A 373 -9.51 4.98 -15.95
C LEU A 373 -9.72 3.59 -16.59
N VAL A 374 -10.83 2.91 -16.26
CA VAL A 374 -11.15 1.57 -16.77
C VAL A 374 -12.15 1.63 -17.91
N ARG A 375 -13.02 2.61 -17.90
CA ARG A 375 -14.00 2.95 -18.94
C ARG A 375 -13.45 4.06 -19.81
#